data_3eed1a7b1f47c0d6f92cc772f32b6744
#
_entry.id   3eed1a7b1f47c0d6f92cc772f32b6744
#
_cell.length_a   1.000
_cell.length_b   1.000
_cell.length_c   1.000
_cell.angle_alpha   90.00
_cell.angle_beta   90.00
_cell.angle_gamma   90.00
#
_symmetry.space_group_name_H-M   'P 1'
#
loop_
_entity.id
_entity.type
_entity.pdbx_description
1 polymer ?
#
loop_
_entity_poly.entity_id
_entity_poly.type
_entity_poly.pdbx_seq_one_letter_code
_entity_poly.pdbx_strand_id
1 'polypeptide(L)'
;MLAPQRVVAVIDDDVDILKATGRLLKAHGFRLESFASAEAFLARDSAHEPACLVLDIHLGGISGIELQRRLKASGSRLPIIFITAIEDDATRREAMAAGCVAYLRKPFVARLLIDAIDTAMGGQMRSS
;
A
#
# COMPACT_ATOMS: atom_id res chain seq x y z
N MET A 1 -19.94 14.26 -15.70
CA MET A 1 -19.03 14.43 -14.56
C MET A 1 -18.05 13.27 -14.49
N LEU A 2 -16.80 13.61 -14.26
CA LEU A 2 -15.79 12.57 -14.19
C LEU A 2 -15.71 11.99 -12.78
N ALA A 3 -15.54 10.69 -12.68
CA ALA A 3 -15.30 10.05 -11.41
C ALA A 3 -13.96 10.52 -10.85
N PRO A 4 -13.83 10.67 -9.52
CA PRO A 4 -12.55 11.01 -8.95
C PRO A 4 -11.53 9.94 -9.27
N GLN A 5 -10.30 10.35 -9.53
CA GLN A 5 -9.23 9.39 -9.72
C GLN A 5 -8.91 8.70 -8.41
N ARG A 6 -8.63 7.42 -8.49
CA ARG A 6 -8.25 6.67 -7.33
C ARG A 6 -6.77 6.79 -7.10
N VAL A 7 -6.43 7.18 -5.89
CA VAL A 7 -5.04 7.38 -5.50
C VAL A 7 -4.56 6.17 -4.72
N VAL A 8 -3.46 5.60 -5.16
CA VAL A 8 -2.76 4.54 -4.44
C VAL A 8 -1.49 5.16 -3.86
N ALA A 9 -1.34 5.08 -2.56
CA ALA A 9 -0.11 5.53 -1.92
C ALA A 9 0.85 4.34 -1.84
N VAL A 10 2.12 4.58 -2.12
CA VAL A 10 3.16 3.54 -2.07
C VAL A 10 4.28 4.03 -1.17
N ILE A 11 4.63 3.23 -0.18
CA ILE A 11 5.74 3.54 0.72
C ILE A 11 6.79 2.46 0.61
N ASP A 12 7.99 2.83 0.17
CA ASP A 12 9.13 1.92 0.06
C ASP A 12 10.39 2.77 0.06
N ASP A 13 11.40 2.37 0.80
CA ASP A 13 12.65 3.13 0.84
C ASP A 13 13.58 2.83 -0.33
N ASP A 14 13.22 1.87 -1.18
CA ASP A 14 13.95 1.57 -2.41
C ASP A 14 13.38 2.38 -3.56
N VAL A 15 14.18 3.34 -4.05
CA VAL A 15 13.75 4.26 -5.12
C VAL A 15 13.39 3.50 -6.39
N ASP A 16 14.12 2.44 -6.71
CA ASP A 16 13.85 1.66 -7.91
C ASP A 16 12.51 0.95 -7.84
N ILE A 17 12.17 0.43 -6.65
CA ILE A 17 10.87 -0.20 -6.42
C ILE A 17 9.75 0.84 -6.56
N LEU A 18 9.95 2.03 -6.00
CA LEU A 18 8.95 3.11 -6.13
C LEU A 18 8.71 3.45 -7.59
N LYS A 19 9.77 3.55 -8.38
CA LYS A 19 9.64 3.88 -9.80
C LYS A 19 8.94 2.79 -10.58
N ALA A 20 9.34 1.54 -10.35
CA ALA A 20 8.75 0.41 -11.06
C ALA A 20 7.27 0.26 -10.71
N THR A 21 6.95 0.34 -9.43
CA THR A 21 5.57 0.23 -8.96
C THR A 21 4.73 1.38 -9.53
N GLY A 22 5.31 2.58 -9.54
CA GLY A 22 4.62 3.75 -10.09
C GLY A 22 4.26 3.58 -11.56
N ARG A 23 5.19 3.07 -12.36
CA ARG A 23 4.92 2.83 -13.78
C ARG A 23 3.80 1.81 -13.96
N LEU A 24 3.84 0.75 -13.18
CA LEU A 24 2.82 -0.29 -13.24
C LEU A 24 1.44 0.27 -12.91
N LEU A 25 1.34 1.03 -11.83
CA LEU A 25 0.06 1.56 -11.40
C LEU A 25 -0.49 2.59 -12.36
N LYS A 26 0.37 3.46 -12.89
CA LYS A 26 -0.06 4.43 -13.89
C LYS A 26 -0.56 3.76 -15.15
N ALA A 27 0.09 2.67 -15.56
CA ALA A 27 -0.33 1.92 -16.73
C ALA A 27 -1.72 1.32 -16.56
N HIS A 28 -2.14 1.11 -15.32
CA HIS A 28 -3.47 0.57 -15.01
C HIS A 28 -4.48 1.66 -14.62
N GLY A 29 -4.13 2.92 -14.86
CA GLY A 29 -5.06 4.02 -14.66
C GLY A 29 -5.16 4.57 -13.25
N PHE A 30 -4.27 4.16 -12.36
CA PHE A 30 -4.27 4.67 -11.00
C PHE A 30 -3.43 5.94 -10.89
N ARG A 31 -3.86 6.81 -10.00
CA ARG A 31 -3.05 7.95 -9.60
C ARG A 31 -2.17 7.52 -8.43
N LEU A 32 -0.92 7.99 -8.44
CA LEU A 32 0.09 7.50 -7.51
C LEU A 32 0.60 8.62 -6.60
N GLU A 33 0.77 8.30 -5.34
CA GLU A 33 1.56 9.10 -4.41
C GLU A 33 2.65 8.21 -3.82
N SER A 34 3.90 8.63 -3.93
CA SER A 34 5.05 7.84 -3.48
C SER A 34 5.71 8.48 -2.28
N PHE A 35 6.11 7.65 -1.33
CA PHE A 35 6.80 8.10 -0.12
C PHE A 35 7.97 7.16 0.14
N ALA A 36 9.11 7.73 0.53
CA ALA A 36 10.30 6.93 0.82
C ALA A 36 10.36 6.44 2.27
N SER A 37 9.42 6.86 3.09
CA SER A 37 9.40 6.46 4.50
C SER A 37 7.99 6.57 5.06
N ALA A 38 7.75 5.86 6.16
CA ALA A 38 6.49 5.99 6.88
C ALA A 38 6.33 7.39 7.46
N GLU A 39 7.43 7.99 7.90
CA GLU A 39 7.41 9.35 8.45
C GLU A 39 6.95 10.35 7.40
N ALA A 40 7.43 10.22 6.17
CA ALA A 40 7.00 11.11 5.09
C ALA A 40 5.51 10.96 4.82
N PHE A 41 5.01 9.74 4.85
CA PHE A 41 3.58 9.50 4.66
C PHE A 41 2.76 10.15 5.78
N LEU A 42 3.20 10.00 7.02
CA LEU A 42 2.49 10.59 8.16
C LEU A 42 2.49 12.11 8.12
N ALA A 43 3.54 12.71 7.55
CA ALA A 43 3.68 14.15 7.45
C ALA A 43 2.95 14.76 6.25
N ARG A 44 2.37 13.95 5.38
CA ARG A 44 1.71 14.46 4.18
C ARG A 44 0.49 15.32 4.53
N ASP A 45 0.11 16.14 3.56
CA ASP A 45 -1.17 16.84 3.67
C ASP A 45 -2.30 15.80 3.63
N SER A 46 -3.06 15.71 4.70
CA SER A 46 -4.09 14.70 4.86
C SER A 46 -5.45 15.14 4.34
N ALA A 47 -5.49 16.15 3.48
CA ALA A 47 -6.75 16.62 2.91
C ALA A 47 -7.45 15.52 2.10
N HIS A 48 -6.69 14.61 1.52
CA HIS A 48 -7.24 13.52 0.72
C HIS A 48 -6.64 12.20 1.17
N GLU A 49 -7.50 11.30 1.60
CA GLU A 49 -7.08 9.94 1.96
C GLU A 49 -6.88 9.15 0.67
N PRO A 50 -5.78 8.39 0.53
CA PRO A 50 -5.67 7.48 -0.60
C PRO A 50 -6.68 6.35 -0.49
N ALA A 51 -6.95 5.71 -1.61
CA ALA A 51 -7.89 4.59 -1.64
C ALA A 51 -7.29 3.33 -1.06
N CYS A 52 -5.98 3.17 -1.17
CA CYS A 52 -5.27 2.09 -0.48
C CYS A 52 -3.79 2.43 -0.37
N LEU A 53 -3.09 1.66 0.45
CA LEU A 53 -1.68 1.86 0.75
C LEU A 53 -0.91 0.58 0.44
N VAL A 54 0.10 0.69 -0.43
CA VAL A 54 1.06 -0.38 -0.68
C VAL A 54 2.28 -0.08 0.17
N LEU A 55 2.62 -0.95 1.09
CA LEU A 55 3.51 -0.62 2.20
C LEU A 55 4.58 -1.68 2.38
N ASP A 56 5.84 -1.28 2.25
CA ASP A 56 6.96 -2.15 2.58
C ASP A 56 7.03 -2.30 4.10
N ILE A 57 7.31 -3.50 4.55
CA ILE A 57 7.43 -3.76 5.99
C ILE A 57 8.74 -3.25 6.54
N HIS A 58 9.83 -3.45 5.80
CA HIS A 58 11.18 -3.15 6.30
C HIS A 58 11.63 -1.78 5.82
N LEU A 59 11.21 -0.76 6.54
CA LEU A 59 11.59 0.61 6.27
C LEU A 59 12.62 1.06 7.29
N GLY A 60 13.44 2.05 6.96
CA GLY A 60 14.57 2.49 7.79
C GLY A 60 14.12 3.30 8.97
N GLY A 61 13.09 3.63 9.34
CA GLY A 61 12.62 4.33 10.53
C GLY A 61 11.45 3.57 11.12
N ILE A 62 10.30 4.19 11.12
CA ILE A 62 9.07 3.48 11.52
C ILE A 62 8.84 2.37 10.51
N SER A 63 8.67 1.14 11.01
CA SER A 63 8.42 -0.01 10.14
C SER A 63 6.99 0.04 9.57
N GLY A 64 6.76 -0.78 8.53
CA GLY A 64 5.42 -0.89 7.97
C GLY A 64 4.42 -1.41 8.98
N ILE A 65 4.81 -2.38 9.82
CA ILE A 65 3.92 -2.91 10.85
C ILE A 65 3.57 -1.82 11.88
N GLU A 66 4.55 -1.02 12.27
CA GLU A 66 4.29 0.05 13.22
C GLU A 66 3.37 1.11 12.61
N LEU A 67 3.57 1.43 11.33
CA LEU A 67 2.67 2.36 10.66
C LEU A 67 1.24 1.82 10.63
N GLN A 68 1.07 0.54 10.34
CA GLN A 68 -0.25 -0.09 10.37
C GLN A 68 -0.90 0.08 11.75
N ARG A 69 -0.13 -0.14 12.82
CA ARG A 69 -0.65 0.02 14.18
C ARG A 69 -1.09 1.45 14.44
N ARG A 70 -0.29 2.43 14.04
CA ARG A 70 -0.59 3.84 14.25
C ARG A 70 -1.83 4.27 13.50
N LEU A 71 -1.96 3.83 12.24
CA LEU A 71 -3.15 4.16 11.45
C LEU A 71 -4.39 3.55 12.09
N LYS A 72 -4.32 2.31 12.49
CA LYS A 72 -5.46 1.65 13.12
C LYS A 72 -5.84 2.32 14.44
N ALA A 73 -4.85 2.69 15.24
CA ALA A 73 -5.08 3.37 16.51
C ALA A 73 -5.73 4.74 16.32
N SER A 74 -5.48 5.39 15.18
CA SER A 74 -6.08 6.69 14.88
C SER A 74 -7.45 6.58 14.24
N GLY A 75 -7.97 5.36 14.09
CA GLY A 75 -9.29 5.15 13.49
C GLY A 75 -9.30 5.06 11.98
N SER A 76 -8.13 5.02 11.36
CA SER A 76 -8.05 4.92 9.90
C SER A 76 -8.58 3.57 9.43
N ARG A 77 -9.34 3.59 8.33
CA ARG A 77 -9.82 2.38 7.65
C ARG A 77 -9.09 2.16 6.34
N LEU A 78 -7.96 2.80 6.16
CA LEU A 78 -7.18 2.71 4.95
C LEU A 78 -6.76 1.26 4.71
N PRO A 79 -7.15 0.66 3.57
CA PRO A 79 -6.74 -0.70 3.27
C PRO A 79 -5.24 -0.76 3.01
N ILE A 80 -4.58 -1.77 3.56
CA ILE A 80 -3.12 -1.90 3.46
C ILE A 80 -2.77 -3.20 2.76
N ILE A 81 -1.89 -3.09 1.78
CA ILE A 81 -1.27 -4.21 1.09
C ILE A 81 0.21 -4.18 1.45
N PHE A 82 0.68 -5.19 2.16
CA PHE A 82 2.10 -5.26 2.51
C PHE A 82 2.91 -5.88 1.39
N ILE A 83 4.11 -5.34 1.18
CA ILE A 83 5.11 -5.96 0.34
C ILE A 83 6.39 -6.13 1.17
N THR A 84 7.14 -7.20 0.93
CA THR A 84 8.35 -7.44 1.69
C THR A 84 9.33 -8.30 0.90
N ALA A 85 10.62 -8.02 1.05
CA ALA A 85 11.67 -8.84 0.48
C ALA A 85 12.03 -10.00 1.41
N ILE A 86 11.60 -9.96 2.67
CA ILE A 86 12.00 -10.93 3.69
C ILE A 86 10.81 -11.76 4.09
N GLU A 87 11.00 -13.08 4.07
CA GLU A 87 9.97 -14.00 4.50
C GLU A 87 10.12 -14.24 6.00
N ASP A 88 9.09 -13.93 6.75
CA ASP A 88 9.09 -14.06 8.20
C ASP A 88 7.67 -14.38 8.64
N ASP A 89 7.45 -15.61 9.05
CA ASP A 89 6.12 -16.10 9.39
C ASP A 89 5.49 -15.31 10.54
N ALA A 90 6.28 -14.92 11.52
CA ALA A 90 5.75 -14.16 12.66
C ALA A 90 5.26 -12.80 12.22
N THR A 91 6.03 -12.11 11.39
CA THR A 91 5.64 -10.80 10.87
C THR A 91 4.40 -10.93 9.99
N ARG A 92 4.36 -11.96 9.14
CA ARG A 92 3.21 -12.19 8.30
C ARG A 92 1.94 -12.41 9.12
N ARG A 93 2.03 -13.24 10.16
CA ARG A 93 0.89 -13.48 11.03
C ARG A 93 0.43 -12.21 11.72
N GLU A 94 1.36 -11.38 12.15
CA GLU A 94 1.04 -10.11 12.79
C GLU A 94 0.31 -9.18 11.82
N ALA A 95 0.82 -9.07 10.60
CA ALA A 95 0.20 -8.22 9.58
C ALA A 95 -1.21 -8.68 9.25
N MET A 96 -1.39 -10.00 9.08
CA MET A 96 -2.68 -10.56 8.74
C MET A 96 -3.67 -10.41 9.90
N ALA A 97 -3.21 -10.62 11.12
CA ALA A 97 -4.06 -10.49 12.31
C ALA A 97 -4.54 -9.05 12.48
N ALA A 98 -3.74 -8.08 12.08
CA ALA A 98 -4.12 -6.68 12.16
C ALA A 98 -5.03 -6.25 10.99
N GLY A 99 -5.29 -7.15 10.03
CA GLY A 99 -6.31 -6.92 9.02
C GLY A 99 -5.83 -6.34 7.71
N CYS A 100 -4.59 -6.61 7.29
CA CYS A 100 -4.16 -6.17 5.97
C CYS A 100 -4.95 -6.91 4.88
N VAL A 101 -5.04 -6.28 3.70
CA VAL A 101 -5.77 -6.86 2.57
C VAL A 101 -4.98 -8.00 1.94
N ALA A 102 -3.66 -7.82 1.81
CA ALA A 102 -2.80 -8.80 1.17
C ALA A 102 -1.38 -8.62 1.67
N TYR A 103 -0.60 -9.66 1.49
CA TYR A 103 0.80 -9.70 1.92
C TYR A 103 1.58 -10.34 0.77
N LEU A 104 2.37 -9.54 0.06
CA LEU A 104 3.06 -9.98 -1.13
C LEU A 104 4.56 -9.99 -0.90
N ARG A 105 5.22 -11.02 -1.41
CA ARG A 105 6.68 -11.12 -1.31
C ARG A 105 7.33 -10.58 -2.57
N LYS A 106 8.39 -9.79 -2.40
CA LYS A 106 9.19 -9.31 -3.52
C LYS A 106 10.14 -10.42 -4.00
N PRO A 107 10.37 -10.55 -5.29
CA PRO A 107 9.66 -9.87 -6.37
C PRO A 107 8.27 -10.48 -6.54
N PHE A 108 7.29 -9.64 -6.81
CA PHE A 108 5.92 -10.11 -6.99
C PHE A 108 5.50 -9.98 -8.45
N VAL A 109 4.54 -10.81 -8.83
CA VAL A 109 3.93 -10.73 -10.15
C VAL A 109 3.02 -9.51 -10.18
N ALA A 110 3.13 -8.69 -11.23
CA ALA A 110 2.35 -7.46 -11.35
C ALA A 110 0.86 -7.71 -11.14
N ARG A 111 0.34 -8.81 -11.68
CA ARG A 111 -1.06 -9.14 -11.55
C ARG A 111 -1.51 -9.29 -10.10
N LEU A 112 -0.64 -9.87 -9.26
CA LEU A 112 -1.00 -10.04 -7.84
C LEU A 112 -1.17 -8.70 -7.15
N LEU A 113 -0.33 -7.73 -7.47
CA LEU A 113 -0.46 -6.41 -6.90
C LEU A 113 -1.74 -5.73 -7.38
N ILE A 114 -2.00 -5.78 -8.68
CA ILE A 114 -3.21 -5.16 -9.23
C ILE A 114 -4.47 -5.80 -8.65
N ASP A 115 -4.50 -7.12 -8.53
CA ASP A 115 -5.64 -7.81 -7.95
C ASP A 115 -5.83 -7.43 -6.48
N ALA A 116 -4.74 -7.28 -5.74
CA ALA A 116 -4.83 -6.86 -4.34
C ALA A 116 -5.38 -5.45 -4.22
N ILE A 117 -4.98 -4.55 -5.10
CA ILE A 117 -5.49 -3.18 -5.12
C ILE A 117 -6.98 -3.17 -5.44
N ASP A 118 -7.39 -3.94 -6.44
CA ASP A 118 -8.80 -4.06 -6.78
C ASP A 118 -9.61 -4.55 -5.59
N THR A 119 -9.10 -5.55 -4.89
CA THR A 119 -9.75 -6.07 -3.69
C THR A 119 -9.83 -4.99 -2.60
N ALA A 120 -8.75 -4.24 -2.42
CA ALA A 120 -8.71 -3.17 -1.42
C ALA A 120 -9.74 -2.10 -1.71
N MET A 121 -10.01 -1.85 -2.98
CA MET A 121 -10.99 -0.84 -3.39
C MET A 121 -12.41 -1.40 -3.47
N GLY A 122 -12.65 -2.57 -2.92
CA GLY A 122 -13.96 -3.16 -2.85
C GLY A 122 -14.36 -4.03 -4.03
N GLY A 123 -13.54 -4.11 -5.06
CA GLY A 123 -13.75 -4.98 -6.21
C GLY A 123 -14.87 -4.59 -7.15
N GLN A 124 -15.70 -3.60 -6.81
CA GLN A 124 -16.87 -3.26 -7.63
C GLN A 124 -16.52 -2.70 -8.98
N MET A 125 -15.32 -2.17 -9.11
CA MET A 125 -14.93 -1.53 -10.36
C MET A 125 -14.88 -2.49 -11.49
N ARG A 126 -14.68 -3.75 -11.21
CA ARG A 126 -14.50 -4.74 -12.25
C ARG A 126 -15.78 -5.43 -12.65
N SER A 127 -16.84 -5.14 -11.94
CA SER A 127 -18.07 -5.90 -12.09
C SER A 127 -19.04 -5.28 -13.06
N SER A 128 -18.70 -4.22 -13.64
CA SER A 128 -19.66 -3.55 -14.53
C SER A 128 -19.90 -4.30 -15.80
#